data_41239708a8425cfad90b0834141be5f8
#
_entry.id   41239708a8425cfad90b0834141be5f8
#
_cell.length_a   1.000
_cell.length_b   1.000
_cell.length_c   1.000
_cell.angle_alpha   90.00
_cell.angle_beta   90.00
_cell.angle_gamma   90.00
#
_symmetry.space_group_name_H-M   'P 1'
#
loop_
_entity.id
_entity.type
_entity.pdbx_description
1 polymer ?
#
loop_
_entity_poly.entity_id
_entity_poly.type
_entity_poly.pdbx_seq_one_letter_code
_entity_poly.pdbx_strand_id
1 'polypeptide(L)'
;MKKYWLIGLYALALTSCDSFLNCEPENSFSSEGFLESESDLRLYTNGFLQSFLPGEETIAWGGDQYADFCATRSSTTFLIGDTWDDTQQGGWGTGDWGDLRQINYFLDNLPNAKGKVTDVIYLHNEGVGRFWRAYFYYGMVRTFGDVPWYETTLDVDNRDELYKPRDKREVVMDKILEDLDFACINCSTDK
;
A
#
# COMPACT_ATOMS: atom_id res chain seq x y z
N MET A 1 -42.03 40.63 -32.23
CA MET A 1 -42.00 39.17 -32.32
C MET A 1 -40.56 38.59 -32.30
N LYS A 2 -39.55 39.22 -32.89
CA LYS A 2 -38.15 38.70 -32.90
C LYS A 2 -37.45 38.71 -31.53
N LYS A 3 -37.84 39.55 -30.58
CA LYS A 3 -37.20 39.65 -29.26
C LYS A 3 -37.49 38.46 -28.33
N TYR A 4 -38.64 37.85 -28.43
CA TYR A 4 -39.03 36.69 -27.59
C TYR A 4 -38.41 35.39 -28.08
N TRP A 5 -38.03 35.32 -29.33
CA TRP A 5 -37.34 34.15 -29.90
C TRP A 5 -35.93 33.97 -29.33
N LEU A 6 -35.23 35.07 -29.08
CA LEU A 6 -33.89 35.09 -28.48
C LEU A 6 -33.94 34.70 -26.98
N ILE A 7 -35.01 35.08 -26.27
CA ILE A 7 -35.20 34.68 -24.85
C ILE A 7 -35.49 33.19 -24.74
N GLY A 8 -36.27 32.62 -25.66
CA GLY A 8 -36.50 31.17 -25.70
C GLY A 8 -35.24 30.35 -26.02
N LEU A 9 -34.38 30.86 -26.91
CA LEU A 9 -33.10 30.21 -27.23
C LEU A 9 -32.10 30.26 -26.04
N TYR A 10 -32.12 31.35 -25.25
CA TYR A 10 -31.27 31.51 -24.08
C TYR A 10 -31.74 30.64 -22.90
N ALA A 11 -33.06 30.41 -22.75
CA ALA A 11 -33.61 29.51 -21.73
C ALA A 11 -33.31 28.02 -22.01
N LEU A 12 -33.22 27.63 -23.32
CA LEU A 12 -32.80 26.27 -23.69
C LEU A 12 -31.31 26.00 -23.46
N ALA A 13 -30.46 27.03 -23.45
CA ALA A 13 -29.02 26.89 -23.19
C ALA A 13 -28.68 26.68 -21.69
N LEU A 14 -29.63 26.91 -20.78
CA LEU A 14 -29.46 26.73 -19.33
C LEU A 14 -29.83 25.34 -18.85
N THR A 15 -30.38 24.49 -19.67
CA THR A 15 -30.54 23.06 -19.37
C THR A 15 -29.26 22.30 -19.71
N SER A 16 -28.14 22.72 -19.13
CA SER A 16 -26.91 21.97 -19.17
C SER A 16 -27.12 20.66 -18.39
N CYS A 17 -26.98 19.54 -19.07
CA CYS A 17 -27.13 18.22 -18.47
C CYS A 17 -26.01 18.05 -17.43
N ASP A 18 -26.33 18.15 -16.15
CA ASP A 18 -25.42 17.80 -15.04
C ASP A 18 -24.88 16.37 -15.19
N SER A 19 -25.64 15.47 -15.78
CA SER A 19 -25.24 14.08 -16.06
C SER A 19 -24.10 13.94 -17.08
N PHE A 20 -23.84 14.97 -17.92
CA PHE A 20 -22.71 14.94 -18.86
C PHE A 20 -21.38 15.37 -18.22
N LEU A 21 -21.45 16.21 -17.18
CA LEU A 21 -20.27 16.66 -16.44
C LEU A 21 -19.90 15.69 -15.30
N ASN A 22 -20.84 14.88 -14.83
CA ASN A 22 -20.64 13.86 -13.80
C ASN A 22 -20.46 12.46 -14.42
N CYS A 23 -19.76 12.37 -15.57
CA CYS A 23 -19.27 11.07 -16.04
C CYS A 23 -18.16 10.62 -15.11
N GLU A 24 -18.48 9.69 -14.21
CA GLU A 24 -17.45 8.90 -13.54
C GLU A 24 -16.69 8.13 -14.63
N PRO A 25 -15.35 8.20 -14.65
CA PRO A 25 -14.56 7.43 -15.60
C PRO A 25 -14.85 5.94 -15.39
N GLU A 26 -15.33 5.23 -16.40
CA GLU A 26 -15.61 3.79 -16.35
C GLU A 26 -14.40 2.93 -15.93
N ASN A 27 -13.21 3.50 -15.93
CA ASN A 27 -11.94 2.86 -15.58
C ASN A 27 -11.26 3.47 -14.34
N SER A 28 -11.88 4.37 -13.60
CA SER A 28 -11.39 4.78 -12.28
C SER A 28 -12.17 4.02 -11.22
N PHE A 29 -11.47 3.43 -10.28
CA PHE A 29 -12.09 2.95 -9.04
C PHE A 29 -12.73 4.19 -8.38
N SER A 30 -14.06 4.32 -8.52
CA SER A 30 -14.78 5.32 -7.76
C SER A 30 -14.63 4.95 -6.28
N SER A 31 -14.47 5.95 -5.42
CA SER A 31 -14.47 5.71 -3.97
C SER A 31 -15.79 5.10 -3.47
N GLU A 32 -16.86 5.24 -4.26
CA GLU A 32 -18.13 4.54 -4.08
C GLU A 32 -18.04 3.14 -4.71
N GLY A 33 -18.13 2.11 -3.89
CA GLY A 33 -18.04 0.70 -4.34
C GLY A 33 -16.66 0.07 -4.25
N PHE A 34 -15.65 0.81 -3.73
CA PHE A 34 -14.30 0.29 -3.56
C PHE A 34 -14.21 -0.70 -2.39
N LEU A 35 -13.64 -1.88 -2.64
CA LEU A 35 -13.47 -2.98 -1.68
C LEU A 35 -14.79 -3.49 -1.06
N GLU A 36 -15.86 -3.59 -1.85
CA GLU A 36 -17.17 -4.02 -1.38
C GLU A 36 -17.47 -5.51 -1.62
N SER A 37 -16.72 -6.15 -2.51
CA SER A 37 -16.90 -7.56 -2.87
C SER A 37 -15.69 -8.41 -2.51
N GLU A 38 -15.92 -9.72 -2.37
CA GLU A 38 -14.83 -10.70 -2.17
C GLU A 38 -13.79 -10.64 -3.31
N SER A 39 -14.25 -10.45 -4.55
CA SER A 39 -13.36 -10.34 -5.71
C SER A 39 -12.46 -9.12 -5.63
N ASP A 40 -12.97 -7.98 -5.14
CA ASP A 40 -12.17 -6.76 -4.97
C ASP A 40 -11.11 -6.93 -3.91
N LEU A 41 -11.50 -7.49 -2.76
CA LEU A 41 -10.58 -7.80 -1.66
C LEU A 41 -9.45 -8.72 -2.12
N ARG A 42 -9.80 -9.79 -2.82
CA ARG A 42 -8.84 -10.77 -3.35
C ARG A 42 -7.93 -10.16 -4.42
N LEU A 43 -8.50 -9.34 -5.32
CA LEU A 43 -7.71 -8.67 -6.35
C LEU A 43 -6.68 -7.72 -5.74
N TYR A 44 -7.11 -6.95 -4.73
CA TYR A 44 -6.23 -6.01 -4.05
C TYR A 44 -5.12 -6.72 -3.27
N THR A 45 -5.47 -7.72 -2.47
CA THR A 45 -4.49 -8.48 -1.66
C THR A 45 -3.51 -9.27 -2.51
N ASN A 46 -3.92 -9.77 -3.69
CA ASN A 46 -3.00 -10.39 -4.65
C ASN A 46 -1.95 -9.40 -5.18
N GLY A 47 -2.26 -8.10 -5.23
CA GLY A 47 -1.30 -7.05 -5.59
C GLY A 47 -0.11 -6.98 -4.64
N PHE A 48 -0.29 -7.29 -3.36
CA PHE A 48 0.82 -7.32 -2.39
C PHE A 48 1.86 -8.39 -2.73
N LEU A 49 1.45 -9.54 -3.28
CA LEU A 49 2.38 -10.57 -3.72
C LEU A 49 3.36 -10.04 -4.77
N GLN A 50 2.86 -9.22 -5.69
CA GLN A 50 3.70 -8.63 -6.72
C GLN A 50 4.69 -7.60 -6.16
N SER A 51 4.29 -6.84 -5.14
CA SER A 51 5.15 -5.82 -4.51
C SER A 51 6.23 -6.45 -3.63
N PHE A 52 5.91 -7.52 -2.89
CA PHE A 52 6.79 -8.05 -1.85
C PHE A 52 7.56 -9.32 -2.23
N LEU A 53 7.07 -10.08 -3.21
CA LEU A 53 7.80 -11.26 -3.65
C LEU A 53 8.91 -10.87 -4.62
N PRO A 54 10.14 -11.38 -4.40
CA PRO A 54 11.25 -11.14 -5.30
C PRO A 54 10.95 -11.75 -6.66
N GLY A 55 11.34 -11.06 -7.73
CA GLY A 55 11.28 -11.59 -9.09
C GLY A 55 12.18 -12.82 -9.26
N GLU A 56 11.93 -13.60 -10.31
CA GLU A 56 12.67 -14.83 -10.61
C GLU A 56 14.19 -14.64 -10.61
N GLU A 57 14.66 -13.54 -11.20
CA GLU A 57 16.11 -13.20 -11.22
C GLU A 57 16.68 -12.98 -9.81
N THR A 58 15.90 -12.35 -8.91
CA THR A 58 16.32 -12.13 -7.53
C THR A 58 16.35 -13.42 -6.73
N ILE A 59 15.42 -14.35 -6.98
CA ILE A 59 15.42 -15.68 -6.35
C ILE A 59 16.61 -16.50 -6.85
N ALA A 60 16.90 -16.47 -8.15
CA ALA A 60 17.94 -17.28 -8.76
C ALA A 60 19.37 -16.78 -8.43
N TRP A 61 19.55 -15.46 -8.32
CA TRP A 61 20.90 -14.86 -8.22
C TRP A 61 21.05 -13.86 -7.06
N GLY A 62 19.98 -13.60 -6.31
CA GLY A 62 19.98 -12.62 -5.23
C GLY A 62 20.85 -13.05 -4.05
N GLY A 63 21.86 -12.25 -3.72
CA GLY A 63 22.73 -12.50 -2.58
C GLY A 63 24.06 -13.16 -2.93
N ASP A 64 24.18 -13.93 -4.01
CA ASP A 64 25.42 -14.60 -4.42
C ASP A 64 26.55 -13.62 -4.74
N GLN A 65 26.19 -12.43 -5.20
CA GLN A 65 27.14 -11.32 -5.44
C GLN A 65 27.82 -10.79 -4.17
N TYR A 66 27.26 -11.07 -2.98
CA TYR A 66 27.83 -10.65 -1.69
C TYR A 66 28.65 -11.78 -1.03
N ALA A 67 28.56 -12.98 -1.56
CA ALA A 67 29.16 -14.18 -0.99
C ALA A 67 30.43 -14.65 -1.74
N ASP A 68 31.01 -13.82 -2.59
CA ASP A 68 32.19 -14.15 -3.42
C ASP A 68 31.96 -15.38 -4.34
N PHE A 69 30.71 -15.78 -4.50
CA PHE A 69 30.32 -16.94 -5.29
C PHE A 69 30.01 -16.58 -6.73
N CYS A 70 29.63 -15.35 -6.98
CA CYS A 70 29.23 -14.86 -8.29
C CYS A 70 29.87 -13.48 -8.57
N ALA A 71 30.64 -13.37 -9.65
CA ALA A 71 31.19 -12.08 -10.07
C ALA A 71 30.19 -11.33 -10.94
N THR A 72 29.79 -10.15 -10.51
CA THR A 72 29.03 -9.20 -11.33
C THR A 72 29.97 -8.33 -12.17
N ARG A 73 29.44 -7.71 -13.25
CA ARG A 73 30.23 -6.76 -14.07
C ARG A 73 30.71 -5.53 -13.32
N SER A 74 30.03 -5.18 -12.23
CA SER A 74 30.39 -4.07 -11.34
C SER A 74 30.63 -4.65 -9.96
N SER A 75 31.76 -4.29 -9.34
CA SER A 75 32.01 -4.63 -7.94
C SER A 75 30.96 -3.94 -7.06
N THR A 76 30.40 -4.68 -6.11
CA THR A 76 29.50 -4.09 -5.13
C THR A 76 30.31 -3.33 -4.08
N THR A 77 29.77 -2.27 -3.54
CA THR A 77 30.36 -1.46 -2.47
C THR A 77 30.80 -2.35 -1.30
N PHE A 78 30.03 -3.41 -1.01
CA PHE A 78 30.34 -4.37 0.03
C PHE A 78 31.64 -5.16 -0.23
N LEU A 79 31.84 -5.64 -1.47
CA LEU A 79 33.02 -6.45 -1.82
C LEU A 79 34.31 -5.65 -1.91
N ILE A 80 34.25 -4.38 -2.27
CA ILE A 80 35.42 -3.50 -2.33
C ILE A 80 35.77 -2.86 -0.99
N GLY A 81 35.00 -3.16 0.07
CA GLY A 81 35.24 -2.64 1.42
C GLY A 81 34.97 -1.14 1.55
N ASP A 82 34.17 -0.57 0.67
CA ASP A 82 33.79 0.82 0.74
C ASP A 82 32.82 1.07 1.92
N THR A 83 32.92 2.25 2.51
CA THR A 83 32.05 2.61 3.65
C THR A 83 30.67 3.01 3.18
N TRP A 84 29.67 2.40 3.79
CA TRP A 84 28.29 2.81 3.61
C TRP A 84 28.00 4.04 4.49
N ASP A 85 27.54 5.10 3.89
CA ASP A 85 27.02 6.24 4.59
C ASP A 85 25.48 6.30 4.49
N ASP A 86 24.87 7.21 5.22
CA ASP A 86 23.41 7.40 5.26
C ASP A 86 22.82 7.85 3.92
N THR A 87 23.64 8.37 3.02
CA THR A 87 23.22 8.80 1.68
C THR A 87 23.19 7.65 0.67
N GLN A 88 23.93 6.57 0.95
CA GLN A 88 24.06 5.40 0.08
C GLN A 88 23.12 4.27 0.47
N GLN A 89 22.56 4.33 1.66
CA GLN A 89 21.64 3.32 2.17
C GLN A 89 20.25 3.52 1.55
N GLY A 90 19.93 2.73 0.52
CA GLY A 90 18.59 2.66 -0.05
C GLY A 90 17.55 2.19 0.97
N GLY A 91 16.26 2.41 0.68
CA GLY A 91 15.15 1.92 1.50
C GLY A 91 14.60 2.93 2.51
N TRP A 92 15.09 4.19 2.52
CA TRP A 92 14.56 5.27 3.37
C TRP A 92 14.04 6.48 2.58
N GLY A 93 13.88 6.37 1.29
CA GLY A 93 13.34 7.41 0.43
C GLY A 93 11.81 7.45 0.47
N THR A 94 11.23 8.51 -0.08
CA THR A 94 9.76 8.66 -0.16
C THR A 94 9.07 7.52 -0.91
N GLY A 95 9.74 6.91 -1.88
CA GLY A 95 9.24 5.75 -2.64
C GLY A 95 9.18 4.47 -1.83
N ASP A 96 10.08 4.28 -0.86
CA ASP A 96 10.22 3.05 -0.09
C ASP A 96 9.07 2.80 0.90
N TRP A 97 8.28 3.85 1.21
CA TRP A 97 7.09 3.78 2.04
C TRP A 97 5.79 3.57 1.25
N GLY A 98 5.89 3.45 -0.07
CA GLY A 98 4.76 3.27 -0.97
C GLY A 98 3.96 2.01 -0.69
N ASP A 99 4.64 0.90 -0.42
CA ASP A 99 4.02 -0.39 -0.11
C ASP A 99 3.24 -0.33 1.21
N LEU A 100 3.81 0.30 2.25
CA LEU A 100 3.09 0.51 3.51
C LEU A 100 1.84 1.37 3.30
N ARG A 101 1.95 2.42 2.49
CA ARG A 101 0.79 3.26 2.16
C ARG A 101 -0.33 2.44 1.50
N GLN A 102 0.00 1.55 0.57
CA GLN A 102 -0.98 0.68 -0.09
C GLN A 102 -1.65 -0.28 0.90
N ILE A 103 -0.86 -0.87 1.82
CA ILE A 103 -1.37 -1.77 2.84
C ILE A 103 -2.31 -1.02 3.80
N ASN A 104 -1.89 0.13 4.32
CA ASN A 104 -2.71 0.91 5.23
C ASN A 104 -3.98 1.43 4.52
N TYR A 105 -3.87 1.88 3.27
CA TYR A 105 -5.03 2.27 2.47
C TYR A 105 -6.03 1.12 2.31
N PHE A 106 -5.55 -0.10 2.09
CA PHE A 106 -6.39 -1.29 2.06
C PHE A 106 -7.10 -1.51 3.41
N LEU A 107 -6.35 -1.49 4.51
CA LEU A 107 -6.89 -1.71 5.86
C LEU A 107 -7.89 -0.62 6.27
N ASP A 108 -7.63 0.64 5.92
CA ASP A 108 -8.52 1.77 6.19
C ASP A 108 -9.85 1.68 5.42
N ASN A 109 -9.84 1.09 4.20
CA ASN A 109 -11.03 0.96 3.36
C ASN A 109 -11.72 -0.42 3.49
N LEU A 110 -11.08 -1.40 4.12
CA LEU A 110 -11.65 -2.73 4.35
C LEU A 110 -13.02 -2.71 5.06
N PRO A 111 -13.31 -1.76 5.99
CA PRO A 111 -14.64 -1.63 6.59
C PRO A 111 -15.79 -1.46 5.59
N ASN A 112 -15.54 -1.03 4.36
CA ASN A 112 -16.55 -0.92 3.30
C ASN A 112 -17.15 -2.28 2.92
N ALA A 113 -16.38 -3.37 3.10
CA ALA A 113 -16.83 -4.74 2.87
C ALA A 113 -17.70 -5.30 4.00
N LYS A 114 -17.73 -4.65 5.18
CA LYS A 114 -18.43 -5.16 6.35
C LYS A 114 -19.93 -5.30 6.09
N GLY A 115 -20.46 -6.51 6.30
CA GLY A 115 -21.86 -6.84 6.02
C GLY A 115 -22.18 -7.10 4.55
N LYS A 116 -21.19 -6.94 3.61
CA LYS A 116 -21.32 -7.27 2.18
C LYS A 116 -20.66 -8.61 1.85
N VAL A 117 -19.65 -8.98 2.63
CA VAL A 117 -18.99 -10.29 2.59
C VAL A 117 -19.20 -11.02 3.91
N THR A 118 -18.88 -12.31 3.97
CA THR A 118 -18.94 -13.07 5.23
C THR A 118 -17.83 -12.63 6.19
N ASP A 119 -18.07 -12.77 7.50
CA ASP A 119 -17.06 -12.41 8.51
C ASP A 119 -15.75 -13.19 8.31
N VAL A 120 -15.82 -14.42 7.83
CA VAL A 120 -14.63 -15.24 7.53
C VAL A 120 -13.79 -14.60 6.42
N ILE A 121 -14.42 -14.17 5.33
CA ILE A 121 -13.73 -13.49 4.22
C ILE A 121 -13.18 -12.13 4.68
N TYR A 122 -13.95 -11.39 5.46
CA TYR A 122 -13.53 -10.11 6.01
C TYR A 122 -12.28 -10.26 6.88
N LEU A 123 -12.33 -11.14 7.89
CA LEU A 123 -11.22 -11.37 8.82
C LEU A 123 -9.99 -11.97 8.13
N HIS A 124 -10.20 -12.86 7.14
CA HIS A 124 -9.11 -13.38 6.32
C HIS A 124 -8.35 -12.25 5.61
N ASN A 125 -9.07 -11.37 4.93
CA ASN A 125 -8.43 -10.27 4.18
C ASN A 125 -7.81 -9.21 5.12
N GLU A 126 -8.39 -8.96 6.28
CA GLU A 126 -7.75 -8.16 7.33
C GLU A 126 -6.44 -8.79 7.79
N GLY A 127 -6.45 -10.11 8.02
CA GLY A 127 -5.25 -10.86 8.38
C GLY A 127 -4.16 -10.80 7.32
N VAL A 128 -4.51 -10.89 6.03
CA VAL A 128 -3.58 -10.75 4.92
C VAL A 128 -2.97 -9.33 4.90
N GLY A 129 -3.77 -8.28 5.07
CA GLY A 129 -3.27 -6.90 5.13
C GLY A 129 -2.31 -6.69 6.30
N ARG A 130 -2.68 -7.17 7.50
CA ARG A 130 -1.82 -7.09 8.69
C ARG A 130 -0.53 -7.90 8.54
N PHE A 131 -0.58 -9.07 7.92
CA PHE A 131 0.62 -9.87 7.62
C PHE A 131 1.61 -9.09 6.75
N TRP A 132 1.14 -8.43 5.68
CA TRP A 132 2.03 -7.66 4.81
C TRP A 132 2.56 -6.41 5.49
N ARG A 133 1.81 -5.78 6.40
CA ARG A 133 2.31 -4.68 7.23
C ARG A 133 3.42 -5.15 8.18
N ALA A 134 3.22 -6.27 8.83
CA ALA A 134 4.24 -6.89 9.67
C ALA A 134 5.51 -7.25 8.88
N TYR A 135 5.35 -7.82 7.68
CA TYR A 135 6.46 -8.15 6.79
C TYR A 135 7.26 -6.91 6.38
N PHE A 136 6.57 -5.84 5.97
CA PHE A 136 7.20 -4.56 5.64
C PHE A 136 8.03 -4.03 6.82
N TYR A 137 7.41 -3.92 8.00
CA TYR A 137 8.08 -3.38 9.17
C TYR A 137 9.21 -4.25 9.69
N TYR A 138 9.11 -5.56 9.57
CA TYR A 138 10.23 -6.46 9.88
C TYR A 138 11.45 -6.14 9.01
N GLY A 139 11.25 -5.91 7.72
CA GLY A 139 12.30 -5.46 6.81
C GLY A 139 12.92 -4.13 7.24
N MET A 140 12.08 -3.16 7.59
CA MET A 140 12.51 -1.83 8.03
C MET A 140 13.30 -1.89 9.35
N VAL A 141 12.79 -2.61 10.35
CA VAL A 141 13.49 -2.76 11.66
C VAL A 141 14.82 -3.49 11.50
N ARG A 142 14.86 -4.53 10.66
CA ARG A 142 16.10 -5.26 10.38
C ARG A 142 17.18 -4.37 9.77
N THR A 143 16.78 -3.41 8.92
CA THR A 143 17.70 -2.54 8.19
C THR A 143 18.08 -1.29 9.00
N PHE A 144 17.11 -0.65 9.65
CA PHE A 144 17.25 0.68 10.23
C PHE A 144 17.14 0.74 11.76
N GLY A 145 16.73 -0.36 12.40
CA GLY A 145 16.48 -0.38 13.84
C GLY A 145 15.19 0.36 14.21
N ASP A 146 15.31 1.50 14.84
CA ASP A 146 14.17 2.35 15.20
C ASP A 146 13.54 2.98 13.96
N VAL A 147 12.21 2.81 13.80
CA VAL A 147 11.44 3.33 12.67
C VAL A 147 10.09 3.87 13.13
N PRO A 148 9.49 4.87 12.46
CA PRO A 148 8.17 5.34 12.85
C PRO A 148 7.10 4.31 12.44
N TRP A 149 6.22 3.95 13.38
CA TRP A 149 5.08 3.06 13.13
C TRP A 149 3.87 3.86 12.66
N TYR A 150 3.34 3.53 11.50
CA TYR A 150 2.13 4.10 10.94
C TYR A 150 1.07 3.02 10.77
N GLU A 151 -0.04 3.18 11.46
CA GLU A 151 -1.13 2.19 11.50
C GLU A 151 -2.21 2.47 10.45
N THR A 152 -2.26 3.71 9.97
CA THR A 152 -3.24 4.21 8.98
C THR A 152 -2.56 4.92 7.83
N THR A 153 -3.31 5.21 6.78
CA THR A 153 -2.85 6.03 5.66
C THR A 153 -2.58 7.47 6.14
N LEU A 154 -1.38 7.95 5.87
CA LEU A 154 -1.00 9.32 6.26
C LEU A 154 -1.66 10.35 5.34
N ASP A 155 -2.25 11.37 5.96
CA ASP A 155 -2.71 12.56 5.26
C ASP A 155 -1.54 13.53 5.06
N VAL A 156 -1.42 14.08 3.85
CA VAL A 156 -0.37 15.04 3.48
C VAL A 156 -0.46 16.36 4.29
N ASP A 157 -1.63 16.68 4.82
CA ASP A 157 -1.87 17.85 5.63
C ASP A 157 -1.54 17.64 7.11
N ASN A 158 -1.41 16.39 7.57
CA ASN A 158 -1.04 16.04 8.95
C ASN A 158 0.47 15.99 9.11
N ARG A 159 1.09 17.17 9.19
CA ARG A 159 2.55 17.30 9.32
C ARG A 159 3.12 16.71 10.60
N ASP A 160 2.40 16.76 11.69
CA ASP A 160 2.88 16.25 12.98
C ASP A 160 3.05 14.74 12.94
N GLU A 161 2.13 14.01 12.27
CA GLU A 161 2.25 12.57 12.08
C GLU A 161 3.30 12.21 11.03
N LEU A 162 3.39 12.99 9.93
CA LEU A 162 4.38 12.77 8.87
C LEU A 162 5.83 12.90 9.36
N TYR A 163 6.08 13.82 10.30
CA TYR A 163 7.42 14.12 10.81
C TYR A 163 7.63 13.66 12.24
N LYS A 164 6.82 12.72 12.74
CA LYS A 164 7.02 12.17 14.07
C LYS A 164 8.40 11.51 14.20
N PRO A 165 8.97 11.47 15.40
CA PRO A 165 10.23 10.76 15.66
C PRO A 165 10.06 9.25 15.41
N ARG A 166 11.18 8.57 15.29
CA ARG A 166 11.20 7.10 15.20
C ARG A 166 10.72 6.49 16.50
N ASP A 167 9.89 5.47 16.41
CA ASP A 167 9.51 4.62 17.53
C ASP A 167 10.65 3.64 17.83
N LYS A 168 10.81 3.26 19.09
CA LYS A 168 11.80 2.26 19.47
C LYS A 168 11.47 0.92 18.79
N ARG A 169 12.51 0.26 18.29
CA ARG A 169 12.37 -1.05 17.62
C ARG A 169 11.59 -2.08 18.45
N GLU A 170 11.70 -2.05 19.78
CA GLU A 170 10.97 -2.96 20.66
C GLU A 170 9.46 -2.72 20.54
N VAL A 171 9.02 -1.47 20.53
CA VAL A 171 7.61 -1.10 20.34
C VAL A 171 7.12 -1.52 18.96
N VAL A 172 7.93 -1.31 17.92
CA VAL A 172 7.57 -1.74 16.56
C VAL A 172 7.50 -3.26 16.46
N MET A 173 8.42 -3.98 17.11
CA MET A 173 8.38 -5.45 17.14
C MET A 173 7.15 -5.99 17.86
N ASP A 174 6.70 -5.35 18.94
CA ASP A 174 5.46 -5.73 19.63
C ASP A 174 4.25 -5.55 18.69
N LYS A 175 4.22 -4.46 17.93
CA LYS A 175 3.18 -4.22 16.92
C LYS A 175 3.21 -5.23 15.76
N ILE A 176 4.40 -5.62 15.32
CA ILE A 176 4.58 -6.68 14.32
C ILE A 176 4.00 -8.00 14.86
N LEU A 177 4.28 -8.35 16.13
CA LEU A 177 3.74 -9.57 16.75
C LEU A 177 2.22 -9.52 16.86
N GLU A 178 1.62 -8.39 17.26
CA GLU A 178 0.16 -8.20 17.29
C GLU A 178 -0.48 -8.45 15.90
N ASP A 179 0.13 -7.94 14.84
CA ASP A 179 -0.36 -8.13 13.47
C ASP A 179 -0.21 -9.59 13.00
N LEU A 180 0.91 -10.24 13.33
CA LEU A 180 1.13 -11.64 12.99
C LEU A 180 0.21 -12.58 13.77
N ASP A 181 -0.02 -12.35 15.05
CA ASP A 181 -0.95 -13.13 15.86
C ASP A 181 -2.37 -13.04 15.30
N PHE A 182 -2.81 -11.85 14.93
CA PHE A 182 -4.09 -11.68 14.26
C PHE A 182 -4.17 -12.46 12.94
N ALA A 183 -3.13 -12.36 12.12
CA ALA A 183 -3.06 -13.07 10.84
C ALA A 183 -3.09 -14.60 11.04
N CYS A 184 -2.33 -15.13 12.01
CA CYS A 184 -2.31 -16.56 12.31
C CYS A 184 -3.67 -17.12 12.73
N ILE A 185 -4.48 -16.31 13.42
CA ILE A 185 -5.82 -16.73 13.88
C ILE A 185 -6.85 -16.66 12.74
N ASN A 186 -6.76 -15.64 11.87
CA ASN A 186 -7.84 -15.30 10.97
C ASN A 186 -7.58 -15.65 9.49
N CYS A 187 -6.31 -15.87 9.10
CA CYS A 187 -6.04 -16.30 7.73
C CYS A 187 -6.51 -17.75 7.53
N SER A 188 -7.44 -17.94 6.58
CA SER A 188 -7.91 -19.29 6.19
C SER A 188 -6.78 -20.05 5.50
N THR A 189 -6.65 -21.34 5.87
CA THR A 189 -5.77 -22.31 5.20
C THR A 189 -6.51 -23.12 4.15
N ASP A 190 -7.81 -22.95 4.03
CA ASP A 190 -8.64 -23.65 3.04
C ASP A 190 -8.34 -23.08 1.64
N LYS A 191 -8.00 -24.03 0.73
CA LYS A 191 -7.67 -23.74 -0.66
C LYS A 191 -8.91 -23.81 -1.53
#